data_7409694c4f704e01a9ae25b4865d6b15
#
_entry.id   7409694c4f704e01a9ae25b4865d6b15
#
_cell.length_a   1.000
_cell.length_b   1.000
_cell.length_c   1.000
_cell.angle_alpha   90.00
_cell.angle_beta   90.00
_cell.angle_gamma   90.00
#
_symmetry.space_group_name_H-M   'P 1'
#
loop_
_entity.id
_entity.type
_entity.pdbx_description
1 polymer ?
#
loop_
_entity_poly.entity_id
_entity_poly.type
_entity_poly.pdbx_seq_one_letter_code
_entity_poly.pdbx_strand_id
1 'polypeptide(L)'
;MLRRLDLKAPWRSLDQGFWPDDLPLGCRTVIYGHNGSGKSTLSELLLGLAERTSSAAVVWERDDMQRTTVNAGGASPSPSMAVFTRKWVDANLSAFLDGASASAIVTLGREAIDAKEEEARLTDEITTLRGEAGDAEKQRKIATGKVDKLAREVQDRIVSELKEFD
;
A
#
# COMPACT_ATOMS: atom_id res chain seq x y z
N MET A 1 -13.77 -11.07 -16.99
CA MET A 1 -13.86 -12.14 -15.95
C MET A 1 -12.75 -13.14 -16.20
N LEU A 2 -12.25 -13.84 -15.17
CA LEU A 2 -11.34 -14.98 -15.35
C LEU A 2 -12.09 -16.15 -15.94
N ARG A 3 -11.57 -16.67 -17.04
CA ARG A 3 -12.12 -17.88 -17.70
C ARG A 3 -11.27 -19.10 -17.43
N ARG A 4 -9.97 -18.92 -17.36
CA ARG A 4 -9.03 -20.02 -17.25
C ARG A 4 -7.76 -19.57 -16.56
N LEU A 5 -7.15 -20.50 -15.85
CA LEU A 5 -5.90 -20.32 -15.15
C LEU A 5 -5.03 -21.56 -15.39
N ASP A 6 -3.80 -21.35 -15.82
CA ASP A 6 -2.84 -22.43 -16.00
C ASP A 6 -1.43 -22.00 -15.58
N LEU A 7 -0.53 -22.95 -15.45
CA LEU A 7 0.85 -22.74 -15.09
C LEU A 7 1.77 -22.91 -16.29
N LYS A 8 2.83 -22.11 -16.38
CA LYS A 8 3.90 -22.33 -17.36
C LYS A 8 4.84 -23.47 -16.99
N ALA A 9 4.92 -23.79 -15.72
CA ALA A 9 5.72 -24.88 -15.17
C ALA A 9 5.03 -25.41 -13.90
N PRO A 10 5.28 -26.65 -13.51
CA PRO A 10 4.76 -27.22 -12.27
C PRO A 10 5.08 -26.34 -11.06
N TRP A 11 4.11 -26.15 -10.19
CA TRP A 11 4.27 -25.37 -8.98
C TRP A 11 3.59 -26.05 -7.79
N ARG A 12 4.38 -26.48 -6.82
CA ARG A 12 3.92 -27.29 -5.67
C ARG A 12 3.18 -28.55 -6.12
N SER A 13 1.87 -28.67 -5.80
CA SER A 13 1.01 -29.79 -6.15
C SER A 13 0.19 -29.55 -7.42
N LEU A 14 0.46 -28.51 -8.18
CA LEU A 14 -0.21 -28.20 -9.44
C LEU A 14 0.76 -28.37 -10.59
N ASP A 15 0.38 -29.18 -11.57
CA ASP A 15 1.13 -29.37 -12.80
C ASP A 15 0.76 -28.35 -13.87
N GLN A 16 1.59 -28.20 -14.89
CA GLN A 16 1.24 -27.49 -16.11
C GLN A 16 0.04 -28.18 -16.77
N GLY A 17 -0.95 -27.42 -17.22
CA GLY A 17 -2.17 -27.98 -17.78
C GLY A 17 -3.14 -28.57 -16.74
N PHE A 18 -2.98 -28.21 -15.46
CA PHE A 18 -3.88 -28.69 -14.40
C PHE A 18 -5.35 -28.28 -14.60
N TRP A 19 -5.57 -27.23 -15.36
CA TRP A 19 -6.92 -26.76 -15.67
C TRP A 19 -7.39 -27.35 -17.01
N PRO A 20 -8.49 -28.12 -17.06
CA PRO A 20 -9.00 -28.70 -18.28
C PRO A 20 -9.36 -27.66 -19.32
N ASP A 21 -9.07 -27.95 -20.60
CA ASP A 21 -9.30 -27.03 -21.71
C ASP A 21 -10.79 -26.78 -21.97
N ASP A 22 -11.63 -27.75 -21.68
CA ASP A 22 -13.07 -27.77 -21.90
C ASP A 22 -13.90 -27.21 -20.73
N LEU A 23 -13.25 -26.81 -19.61
CA LEU A 23 -13.92 -26.30 -18.41
C LEU A 23 -13.59 -24.83 -18.10
N PRO A 24 -14.19 -23.87 -18.84
CA PRO A 24 -14.01 -22.47 -18.50
C PRO A 24 -14.72 -22.12 -17.18
N LEU A 25 -14.12 -21.24 -16.40
CA LEU A 25 -14.76 -20.66 -15.22
C LEU A 25 -15.97 -19.82 -15.62
N GLY A 26 -17.07 -20.00 -14.92
CA GLY A 26 -18.27 -19.18 -15.05
C GLY A 26 -18.30 -18.00 -14.05
N CYS A 27 -19.39 -17.23 -14.07
CA CYS A 27 -19.63 -16.16 -13.10
C CYS A 27 -19.68 -16.67 -11.66
N ARG A 28 -20.06 -17.92 -11.49
CA ARG A 28 -20.04 -18.65 -10.22
C ARG A 28 -19.51 -20.04 -10.51
N THR A 29 -18.43 -20.40 -9.89
CA THR A 29 -17.77 -21.71 -10.09
C THR A 29 -17.44 -22.28 -8.72
N VAL A 30 -17.80 -23.54 -8.52
CA VAL A 30 -17.42 -24.32 -7.34
C VAL A 30 -16.38 -25.35 -7.75
N ILE A 31 -15.23 -25.33 -7.10
CA ILE A 31 -14.14 -26.29 -7.34
C ILE A 31 -14.16 -27.31 -6.21
N TYR A 32 -14.47 -28.55 -6.55
CA TYR A 32 -14.49 -29.66 -5.63
C TYR A 32 -13.33 -30.62 -5.92
N GLY A 33 -12.86 -31.30 -4.89
CA GLY A 33 -11.82 -32.33 -5.03
C GLY A 33 -11.50 -32.97 -3.68
N HIS A 34 -10.91 -34.15 -3.72
CA HIS A 34 -10.47 -34.89 -2.53
C HIS A 34 -9.35 -34.14 -1.75
N ASN A 35 -9.08 -34.56 -0.53
CA ASN A 35 -7.93 -34.06 0.21
C ASN A 35 -6.64 -34.38 -0.57
N GLY A 36 -5.77 -33.40 -0.66
CA GLY A 36 -4.53 -33.53 -1.47
C GLY A 36 -4.67 -33.14 -2.95
N SER A 37 -5.87 -32.85 -3.47
CA SER A 37 -6.08 -32.50 -4.90
C SER A 37 -5.63 -31.07 -5.30
N GLY A 38 -4.87 -30.38 -4.47
CA GLY A 38 -4.32 -29.07 -4.82
C GLY A 38 -5.23 -27.86 -4.59
N LYS A 39 -6.43 -28.01 -3.98
CA LYS A 39 -7.36 -26.89 -3.71
C LYS A 39 -6.71 -25.75 -2.92
N SER A 40 -6.01 -26.09 -1.85
CA SER A 40 -5.29 -25.09 -1.02
C SER A 40 -4.16 -24.45 -1.79
N THR A 41 -3.44 -25.23 -2.60
CA THR A 41 -2.38 -24.72 -3.48
C THR A 41 -2.94 -23.73 -4.51
N LEU A 42 -4.11 -24.03 -5.09
CA LEU A 42 -4.80 -23.12 -6.00
C LEU A 42 -5.20 -21.81 -5.28
N SER A 43 -5.71 -21.90 -4.06
CA SER A 43 -6.05 -20.71 -3.26
C SER A 43 -4.82 -19.86 -2.96
N GLU A 44 -3.69 -20.49 -2.63
CA GLU A 44 -2.42 -19.80 -2.39
C GLU A 44 -1.84 -19.17 -3.66
N LEU A 45 -2.01 -19.84 -4.82
CA LEU A 45 -1.62 -19.29 -6.12
C LEU A 45 -2.40 -18.00 -6.42
N LEU A 46 -3.72 -18.04 -6.24
CA LEU A 46 -4.61 -16.90 -6.46
C LEU A 46 -4.29 -15.76 -5.48
N LEU A 47 -4.06 -16.08 -4.21
CA LEU A 47 -3.66 -15.09 -3.20
C LEU A 47 -2.32 -14.43 -3.57
N GLY A 48 -1.33 -15.22 -3.95
CA GLY A 48 -0.04 -14.71 -4.38
C GLY A 48 -0.12 -13.79 -5.62
N LEU A 49 -1.04 -14.08 -6.55
CA LEU A 49 -1.31 -13.20 -7.69
C LEU A 49 -1.95 -11.88 -7.25
N ALA A 50 -2.92 -11.93 -6.34
CA ALA A 50 -3.58 -10.74 -5.80
C ALA A 50 -2.60 -9.84 -5.03
N GLU A 51 -1.72 -10.43 -4.22
CA GLU A 51 -0.74 -9.74 -3.37
C GLU A 51 0.59 -9.44 -4.07
N ARG A 52 0.76 -9.80 -5.34
CA ARG A 52 2.03 -9.69 -6.08
C ARG A 52 3.20 -10.45 -5.45
N THR A 53 2.90 -11.53 -4.77
CA THR A 53 3.89 -12.38 -4.07
C THR A 53 4.03 -13.76 -4.69
N SER A 54 3.31 -14.06 -5.78
CA SER A 54 3.34 -15.36 -6.43
C SER A 54 4.75 -15.70 -6.95
N SER A 55 5.27 -16.85 -6.56
CA SER A 55 6.51 -17.41 -7.10
C SER A 55 6.31 -18.18 -8.41
N ALA A 56 5.07 -18.35 -8.87
CA ALA A 56 4.71 -19.05 -10.08
C ALA A 56 4.44 -18.13 -11.25
N ALA A 57 4.83 -18.54 -12.45
CA ALA A 57 4.41 -17.90 -13.68
C ALA A 57 3.08 -18.53 -14.16
N VAL A 58 2.07 -17.71 -14.34
CA VAL A 58 0.69 -18.12 -14.57
C VAL A 58 0.22 -17.63 -15.93
N VAL A 59 -0.52 -18.47 -16.63
CA VAL A 59 -1.26 -18.09 -17.84
C VAL A 59 -2.71 -17.81 -17.44
N TRP A 60 -3.13 -16.58 -17.65
CA TRP A 60 -4.45 -16.09 -17.30
C TRP A 60 -5.26 -15.81 -18.57
N GLU A 61 -6.44 -16.41 -18.69
CA GLU A 61 -7.35 -16.18 -19.83
C GLU A 61 -8.62 -15.48 -19.36
N ARG A 62 -9.03 -14.45 -20.12
CA ARG A 62 -10.22 -13.65 -19.85
C ARG A 62 -11.36 -13.95 -20.84
N ASP A 63 -12.50 -13.28 -20.63
CA ASP A 63 -13.71 -13.41 -21.47
C ASP A 63 -13.47 -13.15 -22.95
N ASP A 64 -12.53 -12.31 -23.30
CA ASP A 64 -12.13 -11.98 -24.67
C ASP A 64 -11.18 -13.02 -25.29
N MET A 65 -11.01 -14.16 -24.64
CA MET A 65 -10.07 -15.22 -25.01
C MET A 65 -8.61 -14.78 -25.10
N GLN A 66 -8.29 -13.58 -24.62
CA GLN A 66 -6.91 -13.13 -24.53
C GLN A 66 -6.20 -13.84 -23.37
N ARG A 67 -5.06 -14.42 -23.69
CA ARG A 67 -4.16 -15.04 -22.73
C ARG A 67 -3.08 -14.06 -22.34
N THR A 68 -2.97 -13.81 -21.05
CA THR A 68 -1.93 -12.96 -20.47
C THR A 68 -1.03 -13.81 -19.58
N THR A 69 0.28 -13.69 -19.75
CA THR A 69 1.22 -14.31 -18.83
C THR A 69 1.50 -13.33 -17.67
N VAL A 70 1.31 -13.81 -16.46
CA VAL A 70 1.74 -13.16 -15.24
C VAL A 70 3.03 -13.82 -14.80
N ASN A 71 4.12 -13.09 -14.78
CA ASN A 71 5.41 -13.61 -14.30
C ASN A 71 5.42 -13.74 -12.79
N ALA A 72 6.37 -14.50 -12.26
CA ALA A 72 6.59 -14.58 -10.82
C ALA A 72 6.77 -13.17 -10.22
N GLY A 73 6.12 -12.91 -9.11
CA GLY A 73 6.06 -11.59 -8.48
C GLY A 73 5.11 -10.59 -9.15
N GLY A 74 4.44 -10.98 -10.25
CA GLY A 74 3.44 -10.14 -10.92
C GLY A 74 2.07 -10.21 -10.25
N ALA A 75 1.32 -9.12 -10.36
CA ALA A 75 -0.07 -9.07 -9.91
C ALA A 75 -1.01 -9.78 -10.86
N SER A 76 -2.17 -10.21 -10.34
CA SER A 76 -3.28 -10.64 -11.14
C SER A 76 -3.65 -9.55 -12.18
N PRO A 77 -3.92 -9.92 -13.44
CA PRO A 77 -4.43 -8.97 -14.41
C PRO A 77 -5.83 -8.47 -13.99
N SER A 78 -6.14 -7.24 -14.35
CA SER A 78 -7.47 -6.64 -14.08
C SER A 78 -8.64 -7.52 -14.57
N PRO A 79 -9.76 -7.55 -13.83
CA PRO A 79 -10.05 -6.75 -12.65
C PRO A 79 -9.28 -7.23 -11.42
N SER A 80 -9.14 -6.36 -10.42
CA SER A 80 -8.53 -6.72 -9.13
C SER A 80 -9.29 -7.91 -8.53
N MET A 81 -8.54 -8.81 -7.91
CA MET A 81 -9.04 -10.03 -7.32
C MET A 81 -8.92 -9.96 -5.80
N ALA A 82 -9.98 -10.33 -5.10
CA ALA A 82 -9.95 -10.53 -3.66
C ALA A 82 -10.04 -12.04 -3.36
N VAL A 83 -9.15 -12.53 -2.49
CA VAL A 83 -9.09 -13.95 -2.13
C VAL A 83 -9.33 -14.09 -0.63
N PHE A 84 -10.48 -14.67 -0.26
CA PHE A 84 -10.86 -14.90 1.12
C PHE A 84 -10.32 -16.26 1.58
N THR A 85 -9.17 -16.28 2.22
CA THR A 85 -8.56 -17.46 2.81
C THR A 85 -8.82 -17.50 4.32
N ARG A 86 -8.58 -18.66 4.95
CA ARG A 86 -8.59 -18.75 6.42
C ARG A 86 -7.62 -17.75 7.04
N LYS A 87 -6.43 -17.59 6.50
CA LYS A 87 -5.46 -16.59 6.95
C LYS A 87 -6.01 -15.17 6.87
N TRP A 88 -6.73 -14.86 5.78
CA TRP A 88 -7.40 -13.56 5.64
C TRP A 88 -8.47 -13.37 6.72
N VAL A 89 -9.30 -14.41 6.96
CA VAL A 89 -10.33 -14.40 8.01
C VAL A 89 -9.68 -14.20 9.38
N ASP A 90 -8.66 -14.98 9.71
CA ASP A 90 -7.96 -14.89 11.01
C ASP A 90 -7.32 -13.50 11.20
N ALA A 91 -6.68 -12.94 10.19
CA ALA A 91 -6.07 -11.62 10.26
C ALA A 91 -7.09 -10.46 10.39
N ASN A 92 -8.26 -10.60 9.80
CA ASN A 92 -9.30 -9.56 9.85
C ASN A 92 -10.25 -9.71 11.03
N LEU A 93 -10.47 -10.95 11.53
CA LEU A 93 -11.30 -11.19 12.71
C LEU A 93 -10.54 -11.01 14.03
N SER A 94 -9.21 -11.15 14.05
CA SER A 94 -8.44 -10.92 15.27
C SER A 94 -8.68 -9.50 15.82
N ALA A 95 -8.77 -8.50 14.96
CA ALA A 95 -9.08 -7.14 15.37
C ALA A 95 -10.45 -6.99 16.06
N PHE A 96 -11.42 -7.87 15.75
CA PHE A 96 -12.74 -7.90 16.41
C PHE A 96 -12.74 -8.73 17.69
N LEU A 97 -11.89 -9.76 17.76
CA LEU A 97 -11.84 -10.67 18.91
C LEU A 97 -11.00 -10.08 20.05
N ASP A 98 -10.02 -9.25 19.76
CA ASP A 98 -9.13 -8.64 20.76
C ASP A 98 -9.72 -7.40 21.46
N GLY A 99 -11.01 -7.10 21.25
CA GLY A 99 -11.76 -6.05 21.99
C GLY A 99 -11.29 -4.63 21.69
N ALA A 100 -10.44 -4.42 20.72
CA ALA A 100 -10.16 -3.09 20.20
C ALA A 100 -11.47 -2.56 19.60
N SER A 101 -11.98 -1.43 20.10
CA SER A 101 -13.22 -0.84 19.62
C SER A 101 -13.12 -0.65 18.10
N ALA A 102 -13.70 -1.59 17.39
CA ALA A 102 -13.77 -1.57 15.96
C ALA A 102 -14.68 -0.41 15.59
N SER A 103 -14.10 0.73 15.33
CA SER A 103 -14.76 1.69 14.45
C SER A 103 -15.15 0.89 13.21
N ALA A 104 -16.45 0.82 12.93
CA ALA A 104 -17.03 -0.04 11.91
C ALA A 104 -16.59 0.36 10.50
N ILE A 105 -15.33 0.16 10.22
CA ILE A 105 -14.75 0.25 8.88
C ILE A 105 -14.47 -1.19 8.50
N VAL A 106 -15.32 -1.73 7.66
CA VAL A 106 -15.01 -2.93 6.89
C VAL A 106 -13.81 -2.59 6.02
N THR A 107 -12.63 -2.68 6.57
CA THR A 107 -11.38 -2.49 5.84
C THR A 107 -11.14 -3.77 5.06
N LEU A 108 -11.48 -3.72 3.79
CA LEU A 108 -11.23 -4.80 2.85
C LEU A 108 -9.71 -4.87 2.60
N GLY A 109 -9.03 -5.72 3.37
CA GLY A 109 -7.70 -6.18 3.04
C GLY A 109 -6.54 -5.49 3.76
N ARG A 110 -5.42 -6.17 3.72
CA ARG A 110 -4.12 -5.77 4.29
C ARG A 110 -3.64 -4.41 3.78
N GLU A 111 -3.92 -4.11 2.50
CA GLU A 111 -3.59 -2.81 1.87
C GLU A 111 -4.21 -1.61 2.58
N ALA A 112 -5.38 -1.78 3.18
CA ALA A 112 -6.03 -0.69 3.91
C ALA A 112 -5.48 -0.52 5.34
N ILE A 113 -4.93 -1.58 5.95
CA ILE A 113 -4.22 -1.51 7.23
C ILE A 113 -2.88 -0.82 6.99
N ASP A 114 -2.12 -1.27 6.00
CA ASP A 114 -0.83 -0.69 5.62
C ASP A 114 -0.99 0.80 5.22
N ALA A 115 -2.05 1.15 4.48
CA ALA A 115 -2.37 2.54 4.13
C ALA A 115 -2.72 3.39 5.36
N LYS A 116 -3.40 2.84 6.35
CA LYS A 116 -3.75 3.54 7.58
C LYS A 116 -2.56 3.74 8.52
N GLU A 117 -1.66 2.77 8.58
CA GLU A 117 -0.39 2.91 9.30
C GLU A 117 0.50 3.96 8.65
N GLU A 118 0.57 3.98 7.32
CA GLU A 118 1.31 5.00 6.58
C GLU A 118 0.68 6.39 6.73
N GLU A 119 -0.64 6.51 6.73
CA GLU A 119 -1.35 7.76 7.00
C GLU A 119 -1.05 8.29 8.40
N ALA A 120 -1.04 7.42 9.42
CA ALA A 120 -0.68 7.79 10.79
C ALA A 120 0.77 8.29 10.85
N ARG A 121 1.71 7.57 10.23
CA ARG A 121 3.12 7.96 10.17
C ARG A 121 3.33 9.31 9.50
N LEU A 122 2.68 9.52 8.35
CA LEU A 122 2.77 10.78 7.61
C LEU A 122 2.13 11.94 8.40
N THR A 123 1.07 11.68 9.15
CA THR A 123 0.41 12.68 9.99
C THR A 123 1.35 13.13 11.12
N ASP A 124 2.06 12.21 11.76
CA ASP A 124 3.05 12.52 12.80
C ASP A 124 4.23 13.30 12.22
N GLU A 125 4.72 12.90 11.04
CA GLU A 125 5.80 13.60 10.34
C GLU A 125 5.40 15.04 9.97
N ILE A 126 4.20 15.24 9.44
CA ILE A 126 3.65 16.57 9.14
C ILE A 126 3.57 17.43 10.41
N THR A 127 3.15 16.84 11.53
CA THR A 127 3.05 17.56 12.81
C THR A 127 4.41 18.01 13.31
N THR A 128 5.42 17.14 13.21
CA THR A 128 6.80 17.42 13.57
C THR A 128 7.38 18.55 12.69
N LEU A 129 7.26 18.42 11.37
CA LEU A 129 7.75 19.42 10.43
C LEU A 129 7.07 20.78 10.59
N ARG A 130 5.78 20.82 10.94
CA ARG A 130 5.08 22.05 11.24
C ARG A 130 5.61 22.73 12.52
N GLY A 131 5.97 21.93 13.53
CA GLY A 131 6.64 22.41 14.75
C GLY A 131 7.98 23.05 14.41
N GLU A 132 8.83 22.36 13.68
CA GLU A 132 10.16 22.84 13.26
C GLU A 132 10.08 24.11 12.42
N ALA A 133 9.14 24.15 11.46
CA ALA A 133 8.90 25.35 10.64
C ALA A 133 8.45 26.55 11.49
N GLY A 134 7.57 26.31 12.48
CA GLY A 134 7.15 27.34 13.42
C GLY A 134 8.29 27.89 14.26
N ASP A 135 9.20 27.05 14.73
CA ASP A 135 10.37 27.46 15.50
C ASP A 135 11.42 28.19 14.64
N ALA A 136 11.64 27.72 13.43
CA ALA A 136 12.49 28.42 12.45
C ALA A 136 11.94 29.83 12.13
N GLU A 137 10.62 29.97 11.98
CA GLU A 137 9.99 31.27 11.75
C GLU A 137 10.15 32.22 12.93
N LYS A 138 10.02 31.73 14.18
CA LYS A 138 10.29 32.51 15.39
C LYS A 138 11.74 32.99 15.43
N GLN A 139 12.69 32.08 15.15
CA GLN A 139 14.12 32.44 15.11
C GLN A 139 14.40 33.49 14.03
N ARG A 140 13.79 33.36 12.85
CA ARG A 140 13.90 34.35 11.78
C ARG A 140 13.38 35.70 12.23
N LYS A 141 12.22 35.78 12.87
CA LYS A 141 11.67 37.04 13.41
C LYS A 141 12.59 37.68 14.42
N ILE A 142 13.17 36.90 15.34
CA ILE A 142 14.12 37.38 16.33
C ILE A 142 15.39 37.92 15.65
N ALA A 143 15.92 37.20 14.67
CA ALA A 143 17.11 37.63 13.93
C ALA A 143 16.86 38.92 13.14
N THR A 144 15.71 39.01 12.45
CA THR A 144 15.31 40.23 11.74
C THR A 144 15.18 41.42 12.68
N GLY A 145 14.54 41.24 13.85
CA GLY A 145 14.42 42.29 14.84
C GLY A 145 15.78 42.78 15.39
N LYS A 146 16.77 41.87 15.55
CA LYS A 146 18.14 42.25 15.95
C LYS A 146 18.83 43.06 14.84
N VAL A 147 18.66 42.67 13.57
CA VAL A 147 19.23 43.39 12.43
C VAL A 147 18.63 44.82 12.34
N ASP A 148 17.33 44.92 12.47
CA ASP A 148 16.64 46.22 12.45
C ASP A 148 17.06 47.16 13.58
N LYS A 149 17.31 46.57 14.78
CA LYS A 149 17.82 47.34 15.93
C LYS A 149 19.25 47.83 15.66
N LEU A 150 20.13 46.97 15.20
CA LEU A 150 21.49 47.36 14.85
C LEU A 150 21.54 48.38 13.75
N ALA A 151 20.70 48.27 12.72
CA ALA A 151 20.60 49.26 11.64
C ALA A 151 20.21 50.64 12.17
N ARG A 152 19.28 50.73 13.10
CA ARG A 152 18.92 51.99 13.76
C ARG A 152 20.03 52.56 14.61
N GLU A 153 20.70 51.74 15.41
CA GLU A 153 21.86 52.16 16.21
C GLU A 153 22.98 52.72 15.35
N VAL A 154 23.29 52.08 14.21
CA VAL A 154 24.28 52.60 13.25
C VAL A 154 23.85 53.92 12.63
N GLN A 155 22.56 54.01 12.23
CA GLN A 155 22.01 55.24 11.66
C GLN A 155 22.07 56.42 12.67
N ASP A 156 21.66 56.19 13.91
CA ASP A 156 21.71 57.22 14.95
C ASP A 156 23.14 57.66 15.25
N ARG A 157 24.11 56.72 15.21
CA ARG A 157 25.52 57.03 15.40
C ARG A 157 26.07 57.89 14.25
N ILE A 158 25.77 57.54 13.03
CA ILE A 158 26.17 58.36 11.85
C ILE A 158 25.59 59.77 11.94
N VAL A 159 24.31 59.88 12.31
CA VAL A 159 23.65 61.19 12.45
C VAL A 159 24.28 62.02 13.57
N SER A 160 24.68 61.37 14.71
CA SER A 160 25.34 62.12 15.79
C SER A 160 26.76 62.58 15.40
N GLU A 161 27.54 61.71 14.74
CA GLU A 161 28.88 62.09 14.27
C GLU A 161 28.85 63.21 13.23
N LEU A 162 27.86 63.19 12.32
CA LEU A 162 27.71 64.28 11.33
C LEU A 162 27.36 65.63 11.98
N LYS A 163 26.63 65.66 13.09
CA LYS A 163 26.29 66.87 13.85
C LYS A 163 27.47 67.50 14.63
N GLU A 164 28.53 66.73 14.87
CA GLU A 164 29.77 67.26 15.51
C GLU A 164 30.74 67.93 14.51
N PHE A 165 30.45 67.84 13.22
CA PHE A 165 31.23 68.46 12.13
C PHE A 165 30.66 69.78 11.60
N ASP A 166 29.46 70.19 12.03
CA ASP A 166 28.83 71.47 11.76
C ASP A 166 29.07 72.45 12.94
#